data_abeaa12ad0ed64807da56add72eb696c
#
_entry.id   abeaa12ad0ed64807da56add72eb696c
#
_cell.length_a   1.000
_cell.length_b   1.000
_cell.length_c   1.000
_cell.angle_alpha   90.00
_cell.angle_beta   90.00
_cell.angle_gamma   90.00
#
_symmetry.space_group_name_H-M   'P 1'
#
loop_
_entity.id
_entity.type
_entity.pdbx_description
1 polymer ?
#
loop_
_entity_poly.entity_id
_entity_poly.type
_entity_poly.pdbx_seq_one_letter_code
_entity_poly.pdbx_strand_id
1 'polypeptide(L)'
;MNRLAALLVFGLIAACSSSPSAADKDAPARAAPATLPIVIRSAKGTHRFDVEVARTPQEQEKGLMFRKELAADGGMLFPMNPPRTASFWMKDTLIPLDMLFVHTDGTIAFLQANAQPYSRVPVSAGIPVAAVLELRGGRAAELGIAEGDRLAWGGCAVSQEKIATDLNFCPSPAN
;
A
#
# COMPACT_ATOMS: atom_id res chain seq x y z
N MET A 1 -25.44 -21.01 -87.95
CA MET A 1 -26.59 -20.45 -87.23
C MET A 1 -26.56 -20.99 -85.78
N ASN A 2 -25.87 -20.35 -84.93
CA ASN A 2 -25.89 -20.67 -83.50
C ASN A 2 -25.55 -19.39 -82.72
N ARG A 3 -26.53 -18.93 -82.00
CA ARG A 3 -26.41 -17.74 -81.11
C ARG A 3 -25.98 -18.21 -79.70
N LEU A 4 -24.76 -17.91 -79.33
CA LEU A 4 -24.31 -18.03 -77.93
C LEU A 4 -24.79 -16.82 -77.14
N ALA A 5 -25.62 -17.08 -76.17
CA ALA A 5 -25.98 -16.06 -75.13
C ALA A 5 -24.95 -16.14 -73.98
N ALA A 6 -24.20 -15.07 -73.78
CA ALA A 6 -23.32 -14.93 -72.62
C ALA A 6 -24.10 -14.37 -71.42
N LEU A 7 -24.23 -15.15 -70.36
CA LEU A 7 -24.76 -14.72 -69.06
C LEU A 7 -23.62 -14.09 -68.22
N LEU A 8 -23.73 -12.80 -68.02
CA LEU A 8 -22.91 -12.07 -67.07
C LEU A 8 -23.48 -12.27 -65.66
N VAL A 9 -22.75 -12.97 -64.81
CA VAL A 9 -23.02 -13.10 -63.39
C VAL A 9 -22.34 -11.92 -62.68
N PHE A 10 -23.14 -10.98 -62.19
CA PHE A 10 -22.69 -9.91 -61.34
C PHE A 10 -22.55 -10.43 -59.89
N GLY A 11 -21.31 -10.66 -59.46
CA GLY A 11 -20.99 -11.00 -58.07
C GLY A 11 -21.06 -9.75 -57.17
N LEU A 12 -22.04 -9.68 -56.26
CA LEU A 12 -22.05 -8.70 -55.20
C LEU A 12 -20.98 -9.07 -54.17
N ILE A 13 -19.95 -8.26 -54.09
CA ILE A 13 -18.97 -8.32 -53.01
C ILE A 13 -19.54 -7.49 -51.83
N ALA A 14 -20.08 -8.15 -50.81
CA ALA A 14 -20.44 -7.55 -49.55
C ALA A 14 -19.17 -7.21 -48.75
N ALA A 15 -18.79 -5.93 -48.76
CA ALA A 15 -17.74 -5.42 -47.89
C ALA A 15 -18.26 -5.35 -46.44
N CYS A 16 -17.85 -6.29 -45.59
CA CYS A 16 -17.99 -6.16 -44.16
C CYS A 16 -17.07 -5.06 -43.63
N SER A 17 -17.60 -3.84 -43.46
CA SER A 17 -16.94 -2.80 -42.71
C SER A 17 -16.99 -3.15 -41.24
N SER A 18 -15.94 -3.73 -40.69
CA SER A 18 -15.69 -3.83 -39.27
C SER A 18 -15.28 -2.44 -38.76
N SER A 19 -16.25 -1.70 -38.20
CA SER A 19 -15.98 -0.50 -37.43
C SER A 19 -15.12 -0.86 -36.22
N PRO A 20 -14.02 -0.14 -35.93
CA PRO A 20 -13.29 -0.33 -34.67
C PRO A 20 -14.22 0.12 -33.55
N SER A 21 -14.52 -0.81 -32.65
CA SER A 21 -15.22 -0.54 -31.40
C SER A 21 -14.49 0.59 -30.67
N ALA A 22 -15.19 1.69 -30.40
CA ALA A 22 -14.68 2.78 -29.60
C ALA A 22 -14.26 2.17 -28.24
N ALA A 23 -12.95 2.21 -27.96
CA ALA A 23 -12.43 1.84 -26.66
C ALA A 23 -13.13 2.67 -25.60
N ASP A 24 -13.72 2.00 -24.65
CA ASP A 24 -14.41 2.53 -23.48
C ASP A 24 -13.47 3.48 -22.72
N LYS A 25 -13.58 4.79 -23.01
CA LYS A 25 -12.76 5.85 -22.39
C LYS A 25 -13.36 6.35 -21.08
N ASP A 26 -14.45 5.75 -20.62
CA ASP A 26 -15.18 6.12 -19.42
C ASP A 26 -15.16 5.06 -18.29
N ALA A 27 -14.10 4.26 -18.21
CA ALA A 27 -13.87 3.60 -16.93
C ALA A 27 -13.46 4.68 -15.91
N PRO A 28 -14.26 4.93 -14.83
CA PRO A 28 -13.86 5.91 -13.82
C PRO A 28 -12.48 5.52 -13.31
N ALA A 29 -11.51 6.43 -13.44
CA ALA A 29 -10.19 6.24 -12.88
C ALA A 29 -10.39 5.84 -11.42
N ARG A 30 -10.00 4.61 -11.07
CA ARG A 30 -10.12 4.10 -9.70
C ARG A 30 -9.42 5.10 -8.80
N ALA A 31 -10.18 5.86 -8.01
CA ALA A 31 -9.63 6.84 -7.08
C ALA A 31 -8.50 6.16 -6.29
N ALA A 32 -7.34 6.80 -6.24
CA ALA A 32 -6.24 6.31 -5.41
C ALA A 32 -6.76 6.12 -3.98
N PRO A 33 -6.39 5.04 -3.30
CA PRO A 33 -6.82 4.83 -1.92
C PRO A 33 -6.44 6.06 -1.08
N ALA A 34 -7.36 6.51 -0.25
CA ALA A 34 -7.08 7.61 0.67
C ALA A 34 -5.90 7.20 1.57
N THR A 35 -4.84 8.00 1.55
CA THR A 35 -3.65 7.75 2.36
C THR A 35 -3.72 8.49 3.69
N LEU A 36 -3.04 7.96 4.69
CA LEU A 36 -2.88 8.54 6.01
C LEU A 36 -1.44 9.09 6.13
N PRO A 37 -1.25 10.37 6.48
CA PRO A 37 0.08 10.89 6.72
C PRO A 37 0.65 10.33 8.03
N ILE A 38 1.89 9.89 7.96
CA ILE A 38 2.71 9.46 9.09
C ILE A 38 3.96 10.31 9.13
N VAL A 39 4.40 10.65 10.32
CA VAL A 39 5.70 11.29 10.57
C VAL A 39 6.51 10.42 11.51
N ILE A 40 7.74 10.12 11.13
CA ILE A 40 8.74 9.45 11.96
C ILE A 40 9.86 10.44 12.27
N ARG A 41 10.19 10.60 13.54
CA ARG A 41 11.32 11.40 14.00
C ARG A 41 12.45 10.47 14.40
N SER A 42 13.54 10.53 13.63
CA SER A 42 14.77 9.77 13.86
C SER A 42 15.94 10.69 14.18
N ALA A 43 17.07 10.11 14.54
CA ALA A 43 18.32 10.86 14.77
C ALA A 43 18.78 11.62 13.51
N LYS A 44 18.38 11.19 12.30
CA LYS A 44 18.73 11.85 11.02
C LYS A 44 17.70 12.90 10.57
N GLY A 45 16.61 13.08 11.31
CA GLY A 45 15.59 14.08 10.98
C GLY A 45 14.16 13.58 11.04
N THR A 46 13.28 14.36 10.42
CA THR A 46 11.85 14.06 10.36
C THR A 46 11.49 13.57 8.96
N HIS A 47 10.85 12.42 8.89
CA HIS A 47 10.49 11.74 7.65
C HIS A 47 8.97 11.61 7.56
N ARG A 48 8.40 11.97 6.40
CA ARG A 48 6.97 11.87 6.12
C ARG A 48 6.71 10.70 5.17
N PHE A 49 5.61 10.01 5.44
CA PHE A 49 5.05 8.94 4.61
C PHE A 49 3.56 9.18 4.43
N ASP A 50 3.03 8.80 3.26
CA ASP A 50 1.61 8.80 2.97
C ASP A 50 1.19 7.36 2.69
N VAL A 51 0.61 6.69 3.71
CA VAL A 51 0.42 5.23 3.71
C VAL A 51 -1.04 4.84 3.59
N GLU A 52 -1.30 3.68 3.03
CA GLU A 52 -2.61 3.03 3.08
C GLU A 52 -2.88 2.50 4.50
N VAL A 53 -4.15 2.32 4.85
CA VAL A 53 -4.54 1.78 6.16
C VAL A 53 -5.35 0.51 5.98
N ALA A 54 -4.88 -0.57 6.59
CA ALA A 54 -5.61 -1.83 6.68
C ALA A 54 -6.57 -1.80 7.88
N ARG A 55 -7.83 -1.39 7.64
CA ARG A 55 -8.84 -1.15 8.69
C ARG A 55 -9.63 -2.40 9.05
N THR A 56 -9.94 -3.22 8.07
CA THR A 56 -10.75 -4.43 8.24
C THR A 56 -9.88 -5.67 8.42
N PRO A 57 -10.41 -6.73 9.04
CA PRO A 57 -9.68 -8.01 9.14
C PRO A 57 -9.21 -8.53 7.77
N GLN A 58 -10.03 -8.38 6.72
CA GLN A 58 -9.70 -8.81 5.37
C GLN A 58 -8.55 -7.98 4.77
N GLU A 59 -8.54 -6.66 5.00
CA GLU A 59 -7.43 -5.79 4.58
C GLU A 59 -6.16 -6.12 5.35
N GLN A 60 -6.25 -6.39 6.66
CA GLN A 60 -5.11 -6.80 7.48
C GLN A 60 -4.56 -8.16 7.05
N GLU A 61 -5.42 -9.12 6.72
CA GLU A 61 -4.99 -10.43 6.20
C GLU A 61 -4.28 -10.30 4.85
N LYS A 62 -4.82 -9.48 3.94
CA LYS A 62 -4.24 -9.24 2.62
C LYS A 62 -2.96 -8.43 2.68
N GLY A 63 -2.94 -7.35 3.46
CA GLY A 63 -1.79 -6.44 3.55
C GLY A 63 -1.22 -6.06 2.17
N LEU A 64 0.10 -6.12 2.04
CA LEU A 64 0.85 -5.83 0.82
C LEU A 64 1.07 -7.06 -0.09
N MET A 65 0.33 -8.15 0.11
CA MET A 65 0.41 -9.33 -0.76
C MET A 65 0.21 -8.97 -2.23
N PHE A 66 0.93 -9.65 -3.12
CA PHE A 66 0.88 -9.54 -4.58
C PHE A 66 1.33 -8.18 -5.14
N ARG A 67 1.81 -7.24 -4.32
CA ARG A 67 2.38 -6.00 -4.81
C ARG A 67 3.76 -6.22 -5.38
N LYS A 68 4.00 -5.61 -6.54
CA LYS A 68 5.28 -5.71 -7.26
C LYS A 68 6.23 -4.56 -6.88
N GLU A 69 5.67 -3.48 -6.34
CA GLU A 69 6.41 -2.27 -5.96
C GLU A 69 5.72 -1.54 -4.81
N LEU A 70 6.47 -0.74 -4.09
CA LEU A 70 6.00 0.19 -3.06
C LEU A 70 6.82 1.48 -3.15
N ALA A 71 6.13 2.62 -3.21
CA ALA A 71 6.78 3.92 -3.26
C ALA A 71 7.70 4.14 -2.05
N ALA A 72 8.75 4.93 -2.23
CA ALA A 72 9.73 5.20 -1.17
C ALA A 72 9.12 5.91 0.05
N ASP A 73 8.08 6.72 -0.16
CA ASP A 73 7.32 7.44 0.85
C ASP A 73 5.93 6.83 1.11
N GLY A 74 5.65 5.68 0.50
CA GLY A 74 4.45 4.87 0.71
C GLY A 74 4.64 3.80 1.77
N GLY A 75 3.54 3.10 2.06
CA GLY A 75 3.52 2.00 3.02
C GLY A 75 2.10 1.56 3.34
N MET A 76 1.98 0.72 4.37
CA MET A 76 0.70 0.32 4.93
C MET A 76 0.75 0.31 6.46
N LEU A 77 -0.24 0.95 7.08
CA LEU A 77 -0.44 0.95 8.53
C LEU A 77 -1.50 -0.09 8.89
N PHE A 78 -1.20 -0.89 9.89
CA PHE A 78 -2.08 -1.89 10.49
C PHE A 78 -2.40 -1.46 11.92
N PRO A 79 -3.50 -0.75 12.17
CA PRO A 79 -3.87 -0.33 13.53
C PRO A 79 -4.26 -1.54 14.38
N MET A 80 -3.81 -1.56 15.64
CA MET A 80 -4.18 -2.54 16.66
C MET A 80 -5.05 -1.87 17.72
N ASN A 81 -6.36 -1.94 17.54
CA ASN A 81 -7.31 -1.35 18.48
C ASN A 81 -8.30 -2.43 18.99
N PRO A 82 -8.24 -2.83 20.28
CA PRO A 82 -7.26 -2.40 21.29
C PRO A 82 -5.82 -2.88 20.99
N PRO A 83 -4.79 -2.28 21.61
CA PRO A 83 -3.40 -2.73 21.48
C PRO A 83 -3.26 -4.20 21.83
N ARG A 84 -2.53 -4.95 20.98
CA ARG A 84 -2.31 -6.40 21.15
C ARG A 84 -0.97 -6.82 20.58
N THR A 85 -0.50 -7.98 21.00
CA THR A 85 0.65 -8.63 20.34
C THR A 85 0.26 -8.99 18.91
N ALA A 86 1.03 -8.46 17.96
CA ALA A 86 0.84 -8.69 16.55
C ALA A 86 1.93 -9.63 16.01
N SER A 87 1.55 -10.49 15.07
CA SER A 87 2.47 -11.38 14.37
C SER A 87 2.22 -11.27 12.86
N PHE A 88 3.28 -11.01 12.12
CA PHE A 88 3.27 -10.79 10.68
C PHE A 88 4.14 -11.83 9.97
N TRP A 89 3.93 -12.01 8.70
CA TRP A 89 4.70 -12.88 7.83
C TRP A 89 4.76 -12.30 6.41
N MET A 90 5.63 -12.83 5.56
CA MET A 90 5.79 -12.39 4.18
C MET A 90 5.09 -13.33 3.17
N LYS A 91 4.03 -14.04 3.60
CA LYS A 91 3.25 -14.90 2.71
C LYS A 91 2.75 -14.09 1.52
N ASP A 92 2.95 -14.61 0.31
CA ASP A 92 2.50 -14.01 -0.96
C ASP A 92 2.94 -12.54 -1.15
N THR A 93 3.92 -12.07 -0.41
CA THR A 93 4.52 -10.75 -0.51
C THR A 93 5.76 -10.83 -1.39
N LEU A 94 5.74 -10.09 -2.52
CA LEU A 94 6.71 -10.21 -3.61
C LEU A 94 7.94 -9.34 -3.42
N ILE A 95 7.84 -8.32 -2.58
CA ILE A 95 8.86 -7.30 -2.34
C ILE A 95 9.36 -7.39 -0.89
N PRO A 96 10.63 -7.04 -0.62
CA PRO A 96 11.10 -6.95 0.76
C PRO A 96 10.42 -5.79 1.49
N LEU A 97 10.18 -5.94 2.79
CA LEU A 97 9.53 -4.94 3.63
C LEU A 97 10.35 -4.66 4.90
N ASP A 98 10.29 -3.42 5.37
CA ASP A 98 10.65 -3.05 6.73
C ASP A 98 9.36 -3.01 7.57
N MET A 99 9.30 -3.77 8.68
CA MET A 99 8.14 -3.86 9.56
C MET A 99 8.47 -3.16 10.89
N LEU A 100 7.77 -2.06 11.17
CA LEU A 100 7.95 -1.23 12.37
C LEU A 100 6.81 -1.50 13.34
N PHE A 101 7.08 -2.09 14.46
CA PHE A 101 6.12 -2.37 15.53
C PHE A 101 6.10 -1.18 16.50
N VAL A 102 4.96 -0.51 16.58
CA VAL A 102 4.82 0.79 17.27
C VAL A 102 4.13 0.60 18.60
N HIS A 103 4.81 0.97 19.68
CA HIS A 103 4.28 0.94 21.03
C HIS A 103 3.17 1.99 21.24
N THR A 104 2.39 1.87 22.32
CA THR A 104 1.29 2.79 22.63
C THR A 104 1.72 4.22 22.92
N ASP A 105 3.00 4.44 23.26
CA ASP A 105 3.58 5.77 23.46
C ASP A 105 4.19 6.37 22.17
N GLY A 106 4.07 5.66 21.03
CA GLY A 106 4.56 6.09 19.72
C GLY A 106 6.00 5.75 19.44
N THR A 107 6.70 5.05 20.33
CA THR A 107 8.05 4.59 20.04
C THR A 107 8.04 3.34 19.15
N ILE A 108 9.02 3.20 18.28
CA ILE A 108 9.27 1.97 17.54
C ILE A 108 9.86 0.96 18.53
N ALA A 109 9.05 -0.01 18.93
CA ALA A 109 9.44 -1.03 19.90
C ALA A 109 10.33 -2.11 19.28
N PHE A 110 10.11 -2.42 17.99
CA PHE A 110 10.86 -3.41 17.25
C PHE A 110 10.84 -3.08 15.76
N LEU A 111 11.97 -3.27 15.09
CA LEU A 111 12.14 -3.10 13.65
C LEU A 111 12.68 -4.39 13.02
N GLN A 112 11.85 -5.09 12.26
CA GLN A 112 12.33 -6.10 11.33
C GLN A 112 12.70 -5.43 10.02
N ALA A 113 13.97 -5.15 9.82
CA ALA A 113 14.46 -4.59 8.58
C ALA A 113 14.54 -5.64 7.47
N ASN A 114 14.18 -5.23 6.26
CA ASN A 114 14.35 -5.99 5.01
C ASN A 114 13.86 -7.45 5.07
N ALA A 115 12.66 -7.64 5.65
CA ALA A 115 12.02 -8.94 5.73
C ALA A 115 11.92 -9.57 4.32
N GLN A 116 12.34 -10.82 4.20
CA GLN A 116 12.51 -11.47 2.90
C GLN A 116 11.17 -11.88 2.29
N PRO A 117 10.96 -11.63 0.99
CA PRO A 117 9.78 -12.07 0.27
C PRO A 117 9.48 -13.56 0.50
N TYR A 118 8.20 -13.89 0.56
CA TYR A 118 7.68 -15.26 0.74
C TYR A 118 8.06 -15.96 2.05
N SER A 119 8.79 -15.32 2.96
CA SER A 119 9.09 -15.88 4.26
C SER A 119 7.80 -16.17 5.05
N ARG A 120 7.72 -17.37 5.62
CA ARG A 120 6.63 -17.79 6.50
C ARG A 120 7.05 -17.78 7.98
N VAL A 121 8.26 -17.30 8.25
CA VAL A 121 8.73 -17.12 9.62
C VAL A 121 7.96 -15.96 10.24
N PRO A 122 7.27 -16.16 11.37
CA PRO A 122 6.55 -15.09 12.04
C PRO A 122 7.50 -14.00 12.55
N VAL A 123 7.10 -12.75 12.35
CA VAL A 123 7.77 -11.55 12.86
C VAL A 123 6.86 -10.89 13.90
N SER A 124 7.36 -10.66 15.10
CA SER A 124 6.60 -10.08 16.20
C SER A 124 7.52 -9.36 17.18
N ALA A 125 7.04 -8.28 17.77
CA ALA A 125 7.73 -7.61 18.88
C ALA A 125 7.58 -8.38 20.21
N GLY A 126 6.69 -9.38 20.30
CA GLY A 126 6.43 -10.14 21.52
C GLY A 126 5.67 -9.38 22.62
N ILE A 127 5.32 -8.12 22.36
CA ILE A 127 4.59 -7.23 23.29
C ILE A 127 3.36 -6.64 22.60
N PRO A 128 2.38 -6.10 23.36
CA PRO A 128 1.27 -5.34 22.77
C PRO A 128 1.77 -4.06 22.09
N VAL A 129 1.27 -3.83 20.86
CA VAL A 129 1.60 -2.65 20.04
C VAL A 129 0.32 -1.92 19.64
N ALA A 130 0.41 -0.61 19.39
CA ALA A 130 -0.68 0.22 18.89
C ALA A 130 -0.87 0.06 17.37
N ALA A 131 0.20 -0.24 16.64
CA ALA A 131 0.16 -0.49 15.21
C ALA A 131 1.41 -1.22 14.72
N VAL A 132 1.32 -1.76 13.50
CA VAL A 132 2.49 -2.13 12.69
C VAL A 132 2.49 -1.27 11.43
N LEU A 133 3.65 -0.71 11.09
CA LEU A 133 3.85 0.04 9.85
C LEU A 133 4.79 -0.75 8.95
N GLU A 134 4.32 -1.07 7.74
CA GLU A 134 5.14 -1.68 6.71
C GLU A 134 5.60 -0.64 5.70
N LEU A 135 6.90 -0.58 5.47
CA LEU A 135 7.55 0.28 4.48
C LEU A 135 8.30 -0.59 3.46
N ARG A 136 8.73 0.02 2.36
CA ARG A 136 9.64 -0.63 1.40
C ARG A 136 10.91 -1.11 2.10
N GLY A 137 11.32 -2.34 1.82
CA GLY A 137 12.53 -2.92 2.42
C GLY A 137 13.78 -2.06 2.20
N GLY A 138 14.56 -1.87 3.26
CA GLY A 138 15.73 -1.01 3.31
C GLY A 138 15.44 0.48 3.54
N ARG A 139 14.17 0.90 3.53
CA ARG A 139 13.83 2.33 3.69
C ARG A 139 14.19 2.87 5.07
N ALA A 140 13.99 2.07 6.10
CA ALA A 140 14.41 2.45 7.46
C ALA A 140 15.91 2.73 7.54
N ALA A 141 16.73 1.87 6.96
CA ALA A 141 18.19 2.05 6.93
C ALA A 141 18.61 3.31 6.14
N GLU A 142 18.01 3.57 4.98
CA GLU A 142 18.24 4.77 4.17
C GLU A 142 18.04 6.06 4.98
N LEU A 143 16.97 6.09 5.79
CA LEU A 143 16.56 7.24 6.58
C LEU A 143 17.11 7.25 8.00
N GLY A 144 17.84 6.20 8.40
CA GLY A 144 18.35 6.02 9.75
C GLY A 144 17.26 5.90 10.80
N ILE A 145 16.13 5.32 10.42
CA ILE A 145 15.04 4.98 11.34
C ILE A 145 15.44 3.72 12.11
N ALA A 146 15.25 3.74 13.42
CA ALA A 146 15.65 2.68 14.34
C ALA A 146 14.63 2.50 15.47
N GLU A 147 14.81 1.43 16.24
CA GLU A 147 14.09 1.23 17.49
C GLU A 147 14.34 2.41 18.45
N GLY A 148 13.31 2.82 19.17
CA GLY A 148 13.33 4.01 20.02
C GLY A 148 12.92 5.31 19.33
N ASP A 149 12.94 5.37 17.99
CA ASP A 149 12.43 6.52 17.24
C ASP A 149 10.91 6.68 17.43
N ARG A 150 10.41 7.90 17.23
CA ARG A 150 9.01 8.22 17.52
C ARG A 150 8.19 8.45 16.27
N LEU A 151 6.97 7.95 16.31
CA LEU A 151 6.04 7.95 15.20
C LEU A 151 4.70 8.56 15.63
N ALA A 152 4.09 9.35 14.73
CA ALA A 152 2.74 9.90 14.87
C ALA A 152 2.01 9.82 13.53
N TRP A 153 0.69 9.73 13.55
CA TRP A 153 -0.11 9.73 12.33
C TRP A 153 -1.39 10.55 12.41
N GLY A 154 -2.00 10.78 11.25
CA GLY A 154 -3.20 11.58 11.12
C GLY A 154 -2.97 13.05 11.41
N GLY A 155 -3.89 13.72 12.08
CA GLY A 155 -3.78 15.13 12.44
C GLY A 155 -2.61 15.48 13.35
N CYS A 156 -1.94 14.49 13.94
CA CYS A 156 -0.77 14.68 14.79
C CYS A 156 0.54 14.61 14.01
N ALA A 157 0.50 14.10 12.80
CA ALA A 157 1.64 14.06 11.89
C ALA A 157 1.81 15.39 11.14
N VAL A 158 0.73 16.10 10.86
CA VAL A 158 0.73 17.33 10.07
C VAL A 158 -0.12 18.40 10.77
N SER A 159 0.51 19.51 11.10
CA SER A 159 -0.04 20.58 11.93
C SER A 159 -0.93 21.55 11.18
N GLN A 160 -1.70 21.26 10.19
CA GLN A 160 -2.68 22.21 9.58
C GLN A 160 -3.57 21.63 8.46
N GLU A 161 -3.41 20.41 8.04
CA GLU A 161 -4.37 19.82 7.12
C GLU A 161 -5.54 19.25 7.93
N LYS A 162 -6.75 19.65 7.59
CA LYS A 162 -7.97 18.96 8.05
C LYS A 162 -8.00 17.59 7.40
N ILE A 163 -7.29 16.66 8.00
CA ILE A 163 -7.38 15.26 7.58
C ILE A 163 -8.68 14.75 8.17
N ALA A 164 -9.65 14.49 7.31
CA ALA A 164 -10.89 13.83 7.66
C ALA A 164 -10.61 12.35 7.99
N THR A 165 -10.00 12.10 9.14
CA THR A 165 -9.71 10.75 9.60
C THR A 165 -10.11 10.60 11.06
N ASP A 166 -10.69 9.48 11.39
CA ASP A 166 -10.91 8.98 12.75
C ASP A 166 -9.63 8.37 13.35
N LEU A 167 -8.58 8.22 12.52
CA LEU A 167 -7.30 7.67 12.91
C LEU A 167 -6.30 8.78 13.20
N ASN A 168 -6.26 9.23 14.44
CA ASN A 168 -5.25 10.16 14.93
C ASN A 168 -4.47 9.47 16.04
N PHE A 169 -3.15 9.59 15.99
CA PHE A 169 -2.28 9.09 17.03
C PHE A 169 -1.24 10.14 17.38
N CYS A 170 -1.41 10.72 18.56
CA CYS A 170 -0.58 11.77 19.09
C CYS A 170 0.14 11.22 20.33
N PRO A 171 1.26 10.56 20.19
CA PRO A 171 2.00 10.10 21.34
C PRO A 171 2.43 11.30 22.19
N SER A 172 2.29 11.18 23.50
CA SER A 172 2.77 12.22 24.43
C SER A 172 4.25 12.50 24.17
N PRO A 173 4.70 13.78 24.29
CA PRO A 173 6.12 14.07 24.24
C PRO A 173 6.85 13.24 25.31
N ALA A 174 8.05 12.77 24.99
CA ALA A 174 8.89 12.12 25.97
C ALA A 174 9.22 13.14 27.08
N ASN A 175 8.96 12.76 28.33
CA ASN A 175 9.43 13.51 29.49
C ASN A 175 10.94 13.42 29.60
#